data_aedb10b875ad6de2b5da8b1d9297caf2
#
_entry.id   aedb10b875ad6de2b5da8b1d9297caf2
#
_cell.length_a   1.000
_cell.length_b   1.000
_cell.length_c   1.000
_cell.angle_alpha   90.00
_cell.angle_beta   90.00
_cell.angle_gamma   90.00
#
_symmetry.space_group_name_H-M   'P 1'
#
loop_
_entity.id
_entity.type
_entity.pdbx_description
1 polymer ?
#
loop_
_entity_poly.entity_id
_entity_poly.type
_entity_poly.pdbx_seq_one_letter_code
_entity_poly.pdbx_strand_id
1 'polypeptide(L)'
;MDIENIDFLLSTLKLLGVKGTTGTQASFMELFDGDESKVKTLDKIVAEKMGFDKSYGVTGQTYPRKLDSIVLNTLSEIAQSAYKFSNDLRLLQNMKEMEEPFEKNQIGSSAMAYKRNPMRSERISALARYVIVDALNPAITAGTQWFERTLDDSANKRLSMAEGFLALDGVLNLYINIAENMVVYDKVIASHVLSELPFMATENIMMEAVKRGKDRQELHEKIRVHSMAAAQRVKGEGLNNDLIDRIINDGSFGLTKEEILGIIDPVKFVGRAPGQVTEFIEEYVNHIINNNQEALKIKSEISV
;
A
#
# COMPACT_ATOMS: atom_id res chain seq x y z
N MET A 1 -0.39 -9.62 -1.44
CA MET A 1 -0.94 -9.79 -0.07
C MET A 1 -2.41 -9.41 -0.01
N ASP A 2 -2.84 -8.16 -0.30
CA ASP A 2 -4.24 -7.73 -0.12
C ASP A 2 -5.22 -8.60 -0.92
N ILE A 3 -4.93 -8.87 -2.20
CA ILE A 3 -5.76 -9.74 -3.04
C ILE A 3 -5.75 -11.19 -2.56
N GLU A 4 -4.60 -11.72 -2.13
CA GLU A 4 -4.50 -13.07 -1.56
C GLU A 4 -5.34 -13.20 -0.28
N ASN A 5 -5.34 -12.16 0.57
CA ASN A 5 -6.17 -12.13 1.78
C ASN A 5 -7.67 -12.07 1.45
N ILE A 6 -8.06 -11.33 0.39
CA ILE A 6 -9.45 -11.32 -0.12
C ILE A 6 -9.83 -12.72 -0.62
N ASP A 7 -9.01 -13.34 -1.45
CA ASP A 7 -9.27 -14.69 -2.01
C ASP A 7 -9.37 -15.73 -0.89
N PHE A 8 -8.48 -15.66 0.11
CA PHE A 8 -8.57 -16.52 1.28
C PHE A 8 -9.87 -16.29 2.05
N LEU A 9 -10.25 -15.04 2.32
CA LEU A 9 -11.51 -14.73 3.00
C LEU A 9 -12.70 -15.28 2.21
N LEU A 10 -12.78 -15.02 0.91
CA LEU A 10 -13.86 -15.49 0.05
C LEU A 10 -13.97 -17.03 0.07
N SER A 11 -12.84 -17.74 0.05
CA SER A 11 -12.81 -19.21 0.13
C SER A 11 -13.32 -19.79 1.46
N THR A 12 -13.32 -18.98 2.52
CA THR A 12 -13.75 -19.40 3.87
C THR A 12 -15.19 -19.02 4.20
N LEU A 13 -15.84 -18.19 3.36
CA LEU A 13 -17.21 -17.74 3.60
C LEU A 13 -18.20 -18.91 3.61
N LYS A 14 -19.12 -18.86 4.57
CA LYS A 14 -20.19 -19.86 4.73
C LYS A 14 -21.52 -19.16 4.94
N LEU A 15 -22.58 -19.79 4.46
CA LEU A 15 -23.93 -19.35 4.79
C LEU A 15 -24.21 -19.59 6.27
N LEU A 16 -25.02 -18.73 6.91
CA LEU A 16 -25.57 -18.99 8.25
C LEU A 16 -26.20 -20.39 8.30
N GLY A 17 -26.95 -20.74 7.25
CA GLY A 17 -27.73 -21.95 7.16
C GLY A 17 -29.15 -21.79 7.69
N VAL A 18 -29.94 -22.84 7.52
CA VAL A 18 -31.34 -22.92 7.98
C VAL A 18 -31.35 -23.36 9.44
N LYS A 19 -31.07 -22.42 10.37
CA LYS A 19 -30.84 -22.73 11.80
C LYS A 19 -32.04 -22.48 12.70
N GLY A 20 -33.00 -21.66 12.26
CA GLY A 20 -34.13 -21.22 13.08
C GLY A 20 -33.74 -20.12 14.07
N THR A 21 -34.66 -19.77 14.95
CA THR A 21 -34.56 -18.61 15.86
C THR A 21 -33.50 -18.74 16.95
N THR A 22 -33.10 -19.94 17.29
CA THR A 22 -32.12 -20.22 18.36
C THR A 22 -30.88 -21.00 17.88
N GLY A 23 -30.82 -21.33 16.58
CA GLY A 23 -29.74 -22.13 16.01
C GLY A 23 -29.94 -23.65 16.15
N THR A 24 -31.01 -24.10 16.83
CA THR A 24 -31.24 -25.51 17.14
C THR A 24 -31.93 -26.31 16.04
N GLN A 25 -32.44 -25.64 14.99
CA GLN A 25 -33.26 -26.23 13.92
C GLN A 25 -34.57 -26.87 14.45
N ALA A 26 -35.01 -26.60 15.68
CA ALA A 26 -36.18 -27.25 16.30
C ALA A 26 -37.45 -27.12 15.48
N SER A 27 -37.74 -25.92 14.92
CA SER A 27 -38.91 -25.72 14.07
C SER A 27 -38.87 -26.53 12.76
N PHE A 28 -37.70 -26.81 12.23
CA PHE A 28 -37.53 -27.64 11.04
C PHE A 28 -37.64 -29.15 11.38
N MET A 29 -37.16 -29.53 12.57
CA MET A 29 -37.39 -30.89 13.08
C MET A 29 -38.90 -31.17 13.27
N GLU A 30 -39.64 -30.19 13.81
CA GLU A 30 -41.12 -30.30 13.93
C GLU A 30 -41.78 -30.40 12.54
N LEU A 31 -41.37 -29.54 11.59
CA LEU A 31 -41.92 -29.51 10.24
C LEU A 31 -41.74 -30.84 9.50
N PHE A 32 -40.67 -31.58 9.77
CA PHE A 32 -40.34 -32.85 9.14
C PHE A 32 -40.55 -34.05 10.05
N ASP A 33 -41.41 -33.97 11.04
CA ASP A 33 -41.77 -35.05 11.95
C ASP A 33 -40.53 -35.79 12.56
N GLY A 34 -39.51 -35.02 12.91
CA GLY A 34 -38.28 -35.53 13.51
C GLY A 34 -37.25 -36.09 12.51
N ASP A 35 -37.45 -35.94 11.19
CA ASP A 35 -36.53 -36.43 10.20
C ASP A 35 -35.31 -35.54 10.01
N GLU A 36 -34.24 -35.82 10.72
CA GLU A 36 -32.96 -35.09 10.64
C GLU A 36 -32.37 -35.05 9.22
N SER A 37 -32.61 -36.10 8.41
CA SER A 37 -32.04 -36.18 7.06
C SER A 37 -32.62 -35.13 6.14
N LYS A 38 -33.93 -34.87 6.27
CA LYS A 38 -34.63 -33.80 5.55
C LYS A 38 -34.15 -32.43 5.99
N VAL A 39 -33.94 -32.20 7.29
CA VAL A 39 -33.41 -30.93 7.80
C VAL A 39 -32.00 -30.64 7.27
N LYS A 40 -31.10 -31.64 7.25
CA LYS A 40 -29.75 -31.52 6.68
C LYS A 40 -29.80 -31.26 5.17
N THR A 41 -30.72 -31.95 4.46
CA THR A 41 -30.92 -31.75 3.02
C THR A 41 -31.44 -30.34 2.72
N LEU A 42 -32.39 -29.84 3.51
CA LEU A 42 -32.89 -28.46 3.39
C LEU A 42 -31.75 -27.44 3.53
N ASP A 43 -30.91 -27.58 4.58
CA ASP A 43 -29.78 -26.66 4.83
C ASP A 43 -28.80 -26.67 3.63
N LYS A 44 -28.50 -27.84 3.07
CA LYS A 44 -27.64 -27.98 1.90
C LYS A 44 -28.25 -27.31 0.65
N ILE A 45 -29.51 -27.58 0.34
CA ILE A 45 -30.19 -27.00 -0.83
C ILE A 45 -30.26 -25.48 -0.74
N VAL A 46 -30.51 -24.93 0.45
CA VAL A 46 -30.55 -23.50 0.64
C VAL A 46 -29.15 -22.89 0.48
N ALA A 47 -28.09 -23.51 1.00
CA ALA A 47 -26.72 -23.06 0.80
C ALA A 47 -26.35 -23.02 -0.69
N GLU A 48 -26.61 -24.09 -1.43
CA GLU A 48 -26.36 -24.18 -2.87
C GLU A 48 -27.14 -23.11 -3.66
N LYS A 49 -28.43 -22.92 -3.36
CA LYS A 49 -29.26 -21.89 -4.02
C LYS A 49 -28.80 -20.46 -3.73
N MET A 50 -28.16 -20.22 -2.57
CA MET A 50 -27.59 -18.94 -2.19
C MET A 50 -26.14 -18.75 -2.70
N GLY A 51 -25.60 -19.72 -3.43
CA GLY A 51 -24.25 -19.65 -4.00
C GLY A 51 -23.12 -19.97 -3.01
N PHE A 52 -23.42 -20.68 -1.92
CA PHE A 52 -22.44 -21.10 -0.94
C PHE A 52 -22.21 -22.62 -0.99
N ASP A 53 -20.96 -23.03 -0.89
CA ASP A 53 -20.60 -24.45 -0.84
C ASP A 53 -21.05 -25.11 0.46
N LYS A 54 -21.07 -24.36 1.56
CA LYS A 54 -21.35 -24.87 2.91
C LYS A 54 -22.06 -23.81 3.77
N SER A 55 -22.83 -24.32 4.74
CA SER A 55 -23.29 -23.54 5.89
C SER A 55 -22.43 -23.79 7.13
N TYR A 56 -22.55 -22.90 8.13
CA TYR A 56 -21.97 -23.15 9.45
C TYR A 56 -22.60 -24.39 10.10
N GLY A 57 -21.78 -25.23 10.70
CA GLY A 57 -22.26 -26.47 11.37
C GLY A 57 -23.12 -26.15 12.60
N VAL A 58 -22.65 -25.23 13.46
CA VAL A 58 -23.33 -24.80 14.68
C VAL A 58 -23.32 -23.27 14.73
N THR A 59 -24.48 -22.67 15.00
CA THR A 59 -24.62 -21.24 15.23
C THR A 59 -25.68 -20.98 16.32
N GLY A 60 -25.76 -19.77 16.82
CA GLY A 60 -26.94 -19.30 17.54
C GLY A 60 -28.01 -18.75 16.59
N GLN A 61 -28.66 -17.67 16.98
CA GLN A 61 -29.63 -16.95 16.15
C GLN A 61 -29.00 -16.30 14.90
N THR A 62 -27.71 -15.99 14.97
CA THR A 62 -26.95 -15.33 13.90
C THR A 62 -25.70 -16.14 13.57
N TYR A 63 -25.07 -15.84 12.43
CA TYR A 63 -23.72 -16.33 12.16
C TYR A 63 -22.72 -15.73 13.17
N PRO A 64 -21.55 -16.37 13.37
CA PRO A 64 -20.53 -15.86 14.30
C PRO A 64 -20.12 -14.43 13.94
N ARG A 65 -20.33 -13.46 14.83
CA ARG A 65 -20.01 -12.05 14.58
C ARG A 65 -18.51 -11.79 14.36
N LYS A 66 -17.68 -12.76 14.68
CA LYS A 66 -16.27 -12.74 14.32
C LYS A 66 -16.04 -12.62 12.81
N LEU A 67 -16.98 -13.08 11.98
CA LEU A 67 -16.91 -12.91 10.53
C LEU A 67 -16.88 -11.44 10.13
N ASP A 68 -17.72 -10.61 10.74
CA ASP A 68 -17.75 -9.17 10.48
C ASP A 68 -16.41 -8.52 10.81
N SER A 69 -15.76 -8.96 11.90
CA SER A 69 -14.41 -8.51 12.27
C SER A 69 -13.35 -8.93 11.23
N ILE A 70 -13.41 -10.16 10.73
CA ILE A 70 -12.48 -10.63 9.70
C ILE A 70 -12.66 -9.82 8.41
N VAL A 71 -13.91 -9.56 8.00
CA VAL A 71 -14.21 -8.76 6.81
C VAL A 71 -13.64 -7.35 6.94
N LEU A 72 -13.96 -6.63 8.03
CA LEU A 72 -13.47 -5.25 8.19
C LEU A 72 -11.95 -5.19 8.42
N ASN A 73 -11.33 -6.22 9.00
CA ASN A 73 -9.87 -6.30 9.05
C ASN A 73 -9.26 -6.41 7.65
N THR A 74 -9.85 -7.21 6.76
CA THR A 74 -9.39 -7.29 5.36
C THR A 74 -9.53 -5.94 4.64
N LEU A 75 -10.65 -5.21 4.85
CA LEU A 75 -10.79 -3.85 4.32
C LEU A 75 -9.73 -2.90 4.92
N SER A 76 -9.44 -3.03 6.20
CA SER A 76 -8.40 -2.25 6.89
C SER A 76 -7.01 -2.50 6.32
N GLU A 77 -6.66 -3.72 5.94
CA GLU A 77 -5.37 -4.05 5.31
C GLU A 77 -5.22 -3.35 3.96
N ILE A 78 -6.26 -3.37 3.12
CA ILE A 78 -6.28 -2.63 1.85
C ILE A 78 -6.14 -1.12 2.11
N ALA A 79 -6.85 -0.60 3.10
CA ALA A 79 -6.76 0.81 3.49
C ALA A 79 -5.34 1.19 3.96
N GLN A 80 -4.62 0.30 4.66
CA GLN A 80 -3.23 0.52 5.08
C GLN A 80 -2.30 0.66 3.87
N SER A 81 -2.46 -0.19 2.86
CA SER A 81 -1.69 -0.11 1.61
C SER A 81 -1.91 1.23 0.89
N ALA A 82 -3.16 1.64 0.74
CA ALA A 82 -3.52 2.91 0.13
C ALA A 82 -3.02 4.11 0.95
N TYR A 83 -3.09 4.02 2.28
CA TYR A 83 -2.60 5.07 3.20
C TYR A 83 -1.09 5.25 3.07
N LYS A 84 -0.34 4.15 3.05
CA LYS A 84 1.12 4.17 2.87
C LYS A 84 1.49 4.82 1.54
N PHE A 85 0.89 4.39 0.44
CA PHE A 85 1.10 4.97 -0.89
C PHE A 85 0.82 6.48 -0.93
N SER A 86 -0.34 6.90 -0.40
CA SER A 86 -0.72 8.32 -0.41
C SER A 86 0.23 9.21 0.41
N ASN A 87 0.78 8.70 1.52
CA ASN A 87 1.79 9.43 2.29
C ASN A 87 3.11 9.56 1.52
N ASP A 88 3.57 8.49 0.86
CA ASP A 88 4.77 8.56 0.02
C ASP A 88 4.61 9.60 -1.09
N LEU A 89 3.47 9.58 -1.80
CA LEU A 89 3.22 10.53 -2.88
C LEU A 89 3.17 11.99 -2.37
N ARG A 90 2.59 12.23 -1.19
CA ARG A 90 2.60 13.56 -0.57
C ARG A 90 4.02 14.07 -0.27
N LEU A 91 4.91 13.19 0.17
CA LEU A 91 6.32 13.52 0.38
C LEU A 91 7.02 13.79 -0.95
N LEU A 92 6.83 12.93 -1.94
CA LEU A 92 7.41 13.10 -3.27
C LEU A 92 6.91 14.37 -3.97
N GLN A 93 5.64 14.73 -3.77
CA GLN A 93 5.09 15.99 -4.27
C GLN A 93 5.68 17.21 -3.56
N ASN A 94 5.94 17.13 -2.25
CA ASN A 94 6.66 18.18 -1.52
C ASN A 94 8.08 18.35 -2.08
N MET A 95 8.74 17.26 -2.45
CA MET A 95 10.06 17.24 -3.10
C MET A 95 10.00 17.66 -4.57
N LYS A 96 8.82 17.85 -5.15
CA LYS A 96 8.57 18.16 -6.56
C LYS A 96 9.07 17.07 -7.53
N GLU A 97 9.16 15.85 -7.07
CA GLU A 97 9.61 14.70 -7.84
C GLU A 97 8.47 13.98 -8.55
N MET A 98 7.31 13.93 -7.89
CA MET A 98 6.09 13.33 -8.44
C MET A 98 4.88 14.15 -8.00
N GLU A 99 3.81 14.10 -8.80
CA GLU A 99 2.54 14.76 -8.47
C GLU A 99 1.36 13.84 -8.81
N GLU A 100 0.27 13.98 -8.06
CA GLU A 100 -1.02 13.44 -8.47
C GLU A 100 -1.55 14.19 -9.70
N PRO A 101 -2.47 13.59 -10.49
CA PRO A 101 -3.03 14.27 -11.65
C PRO A 101 -3.76 15.54 -11.24
N PHE A 102 -3.62 16.58 -12.07
CA PHE A 102 -4.26 17.87 -11.88
C PHE A 102 -5.16 18.19 -13.06
N GLU A 103 -6.45 18.32 -12.79
CA GLU A 103 -7.44 18.59 -13.86
C GLU A 103 -7.28 20.00 -14.41
N LYS A 104 -7.57 20.16 -15.71
CA LYS A 104 -7.41 21.44 -16.42
C LYS A 104 -8.15 22.60 -15.76
N ASN A 105 -9.29 22.33 -15.12
CA ASN A 105 -10.12 23.33 -14.46
C ASN A 105 -10.03 23.26 -12.92
N GLN A 106 -9.15 22.47 -12.38
CA GLN A 106 -8.98 22.30 -10.93
C GLN A 106 -8.30 23.55 -10.34
N ILE A 107 -8.84 24.06 -9.23
CA ILE A 107 -8.25 25.17 -8.48
C ILE A 107 -7.44 24.60 -7.32
N GLY A 108 -6.13 24.72 -7.41
CA GLY A 108 -5.22 24.22 -6.35
C GLY A 108 -5.17 25.09 -5.09
N SER A 109 -5.38 26.40 -5.25
CA SER A 109 -5.40 27.38 -4.15
C SER A 109 -6.07 28.68 -4.61
N SER A 110 -6.90 29.25 -3.75
CA SER A 110 -7.53 30.57 -4.01
C SER A 110 -6.52 31.74 -3.92
N ALA A 111 -5.42 31.56 -3.20
CA ALA A 111 -4.41 32.63 -2.98
C ALA A 111 -3.20 32.53 -3.91
N MET A 112 -2.85 31.33 -4.35
CA MET A 112 -1.68 31.06 -5.20
C MET A 112 -2.06 30.14 -6.35
N ALA A 113 -2.34 30.72 -7.50
CA ALA A 113 -2.89 30.00 -8.66
C ALA A 113 -2.00 28.85 -9.19
N TYR A 114 -0.68 28.92 -8.99
CA TYR A 114 0.27 27.88 -9.40
C TYR A 114 0.41 26.75 -8.40
N LYS A 115 -0.12 26.90 -7.18
CA LYS A 115 0.03 25.90 -6.10
C LYS A 115 -0.81 24.67 -6.41
N ARG A 116 -0.16 23.52 -6.43
CA ARG A 116 -0.79 22.21 -6.54
C ARG A 116 -0.67 21.49 -5.21
N ASN A 117 -1.80 21.17 -4.61
CA ASN A 117 -1.86 20.40 -3.37
C ASN A 117 -2.22 18.95 -3.67
N PRO A 118 -1.67 17.97 -2.94
CA PRO A 118 -2.00 16.55 -3.09
C PRO A 118 -3.36 16.21 -2.45
N MET A 119 -4.44 16.86 -2.93
CA MET A 119 -5.77 16.80 -2.30
C MET A 119 -6.38 15.39 -2.35
N ARG A 120 -6.14 14.64 -3.44
CA ARG A 120 -6.62 13.27 -3.58
C ARG A 120 -5.89 12.34 -2.62
N SER A 121 -4.57 12.47 -2.53
CA SER A 121 -3.74 11.73 -1.57
C SER A 121 -4.07 12.06 -0.12
N GLU A 122 -4.37 13.32 0.20
CA GLU A 122 -4.83 13.74 1.53
C GLU A 122 -6.19 13.11 1.86
N ARG A 123 -7.10 13.04 0.90
CA ARG A 123 -8.41 12.40 1.05
C ARG A 123 -8.29 10.89 1.23
N ILE A 124 -7.42 10.23 0.46
CA ILE A 124 -7.08 8.80 0.68
C ILE A 124 -6.61 8.59 2.11
N SER A 125 -5.65 9.40 2.57
CA SER A 125 -5.11 9.30 3.93
C SER A 125 -6.19 9.45 5.01
N ALA A 126 -7.14 10.38 4.81
CA ALA A 126 -8.22 10.63 5.76
C ALA A 126 -9.23 9.48 5.81
N LEU A 127 -9.70 9.00 4.65
CA LEU A 127 -10.68 7.92 4.55
C LEU A 127 -10.07 6.56 4.97
N ALA A 128 -8.83 6.28 4.56
CA ALA A 128 -8.14 5.06 4.95
C ALA A 128 -7.99 4.95 6.47
N ARG A 129 -7.63 6.06 7.14
CA ARG A 129 -7.58 6.10 8.61
C ARG A 129 -8.93 5.81 9.24
N TYR A 130 -10.03 6.29 8.64
CA TYR A 130 -11.37 5.97 9.11
C TYR A 130 -11.63 4.46 9.03
N VAL A 131 -11.38 3.81 7.89
CA VAL A 131 -11.56 2.37 7.70
C VAL A 131 -10.72 1.55 8.69
N ILE A 132 -9.47 1.95 8.91
CA ILE A 132 -8.56 1.28 9.85
C ILE A 132 -9.11 1.30 11.28
N VAL A 133 -9.63 2.43 11.72
CA VAL A 133 -10.21 2.58 13.07
C VAL A 133 -11.56 1.88 13.18
N ASP A 134 -12.39 1.95 12.14
CA ASP A 134 -13.71 1.32 12.10
C ASP A 134 -13.65 -0.22 12.25
N ALA A 135 -12.56 -0.86 11.82
CA ALA A 135 -12.34 -2.30 11.98
C ALA A 135 -12.35 -2.78 13.45
N LEU A 136 -12.20 -1.89 14.42
CA LEU A 136 -12.34 -2.21 15.85
C LEU A 136 -13.80 -2.46 16.27
N ASN A 137 -14.78 -1.83 15.60
CA ASN A 137 -16.19 -1.97 15.94
C ASN A 137 -16.64 -3.43 15.93
N PRO A 138 -16.51 -4.19 14.83
CA PRO A 138 -16.95 -5.57 14.79
C PRO A 138 -16.11 -6.50 15.68
N ALA A 139 -14.84 -6.17 15.96
CA ALA A 139 -14.02 -6.94 16.86
C ALA A 139 -14.57 -6.88 18.31
N ILE A 140 -14.94 -5.68 18.77
CA ILE A 140 -15.59 -5.46 20.07
C ILE A 140 -16.95 -6.14 20.09
N THR A 141 -17.77 -5.95 19.06
CA THR A 141 -19.09 -6.59 18.93
C THR A 141 -18.99 -8.11 19.01
N ALA A 142 -18.00 -8.73 18.35
CA ALA A 142 -17.79 -10.17 18.41
C ALA A 142 -17.46 -10.66 19.82
N GLY A 143 -16.69 -9.87 20.59
CA GLY A 143 -16.30 -10.20 21.96
C GLY A 143 -17.41 -10.00 23.00
N THR A 144 -18.43 -9.20 22.71
CA THR A 144 -19.52 -8.87 23.65
C THR A 144 -20.80 -9.68 23.39
N GLN A 145 -20.81 -10.62 22.45
CA GLN A 145 -21.99 -11.46 22.21
C GLN A 145 -22.29 -12.39 23.39
N TRP A 146 -23.58 -12.53 23.69
CA TRP A 146 -24.07 -13.43 24.74
C TRP A 146 -24.79 -14.63 24.11
N PHE A 147 -24.49 -15.83 24.56
CA PHE A 147 -25.17 -17.08 24.16
C PHE A 147 -25.50 -17.12 22.66
N GLU A 148 -26.81 -17.11 22.29
CA GLU A 148 -27.22 -17.15 20.90
C GLU A 148 -27.10 -15.79 20.19
N ARG A 149 -27.24 -14.69 20.94
CA ARG A 149 -27.15 -13.32 20.42
C ARG A 149 -27.27 -12.26 21.51
N THR A 150 -26.59 -11.14 21.30
CA THR A 150 -26.88 -9.84 21.93
C THR A 150 -27.29 -8.84 20.84
N LEU A 151 -28.38 -8.09 21.07
CA LEU A 151 -28.93 -7.18 20.05
C LEU A 151 -28.10 -5.90 19.84
N ASP A 152 -27.09 -5.65 20.68
CA ASP A 152 -26.15 -4.53 20.52
C ASP A 152 -25.37 -4.58 19.20
N ASP A 153 -25.23 -5.77 18.60
CA ASP A 153 -24.65 -5.96 17.28
C ASP A 153 -25.40 -5.21 16.18
N SER A 154 -26.71 -5.07 16.33
CA SER A 154 -27.60 -4.69 15.25
C SER A 154 -27.38 -3.27 14.74
N ALA A 155 -27.27 -2.27 15.62
CA ALA A 155 -27.06 -0.89 15.22
C ALA A 155 -25.59 -0.65 14.79
N ASN A 156 -24.64 -1.09 15.60
CA ASN A 156 -23.22 -0.92 15.31
C ASN A 156 -22.82 -1.54 13.96
N LYS A 157 -23.23 -2.79 13.72
CA LYS A 157 -22.95 -3.47 12.46
C LYS A 157 -23.48 -2.74 11.22
N ARG A 158 -24.67 -2.16 11.30
CA ARG A 158 -25.27 -1.44 10.17
C ARG A 158 -24.51 -0.18 9.79
N LEU A 159 -23.84 0.44 10.75
CA LEU A 159 -22.97 1.58 10.51
C LEU A 159 -21.59 1.11 10.04
N SER A 160 -20.87 0.38 10.88
CA SER A 160 -19.48 0.00 10.63
C SER A 160 -19.29 -0.77 9.33
N MET A 161 -20.12 -1.77 9.05
CA MET A 161 -20.00 -2.54 7.79
C MET A 161 -20.27 -1.67 6.56
N ALA A 162 -21.34 -0.89 6.58
CA ALA A 162 -21.70 -0.06 5.44
C ALA A 162 -20.69 1.05 5.18
N GLU A 163 -20.31 1.77 6.22
CA GLU A 163 -19.36 2.89 6.11
C GLU A 163 -17.95 2.41 5.78
N GLY A 164 -17.51 1.26 6.31
CA GLY A 164 -16.22 0.66 5.97
C GLY A 164 -16.09 0.36 4.48
N PHE A 165 -17.12 -0.27 3.88
CA PHE A 165 -17.14 -0.53 2.43
C PHE A 165 -17.21 0.76 1.60
N LEU A 166 -18.10 1.68 1.94
CA LEU A 166 -18.27 2.94 1.21
C LEU A 166 -17.01 3.82 1.27
N ALA A 167 -16.39 3.90 2.44
CA ALA A 167 -15.16 4.66 2.60
C ALA A 167 -14.00 4.04 1.82
N LEU A 168 -13.87 2.70 1.85
CA LEU A 168 -12.84 2.01 1.07
C LEU A 168 -13.07 2.12 -0.43
N ASP A 169 -14.31 2.05 -0.90
CA ASP A 169 -14.63 2.27 -2.31
C ASP A 169 -14.18 3.67 -2.76
N GLY A 170 -14.46 4.69 -1.96
CA GLY A 170 -13.95 6.05 -2.20
C GLY A 170 -12.42 6.13 -2.24
N VAL A 171 -11.73 5.41 -1.35
CA VAL A 171 -10.26 5.29 -1.34
C VAL A 171 -9.75 4.66 -2.64
N LEU A 172 -10.34 3.54 -3.06
CA LEU A 172 -9.90 2.81 -4.25
C LEU A 172 -10.13 3.61 -5.54
N ASN A 173 -11.26 4.30 -5.66
CA ASN A 173 -11.53 5.20 -6.78
C ASN A 173 -10.46 6.30 -6.92
N LEU A 174 -10.12 6.94 -5.79
CA LEU A 174 -9.05 7.95 -5.78
C LEU A 174 -7.69 7.33 -6.09
N TYR A 175 -7.41 6.14 -5.57
CA TYR A 175 -6.14 5.45 -5.78
C TYR A 175 -5.93 5.08 -7.26
N ILE A 176 -6.96 4.51 -7.90
CA ILE A 176 -6.94 4.19 -9.35
C ILE A 176 -6.69 5.46 -10.16
N ASN A 177 -7.44 6.52 -9.89
CA ASN A 177 -7.30 7.79 -10.60
C ASN A 177 -5.88 8.38 -10.50
N ILE A 178 -5.27 8.33 -9.31
CA ILE A 178 -3.89 8.79 -9.12
C ILE A 178 -2.93 7.88 -9.87
N ALA A 179 -3.04 6.55 -9.73
CA ALA A 179 -2.10 5.60 -10.31
C ALA A 179 -2.09 5.64 -11.85
N GLU A 180 -3.26 5.83 -12.47
CA GLU A 180 -3.38 5.92 -13.93
C GLU A 180 -2.76 7.19 -14.54
N ASN A 181 -2.71 8.29 -13.78
CA ASN A 181 -2.39 9.62 -14.33
C ASN A 181 -1.28 10.33 -13.53
N MET A 182 -0.50 9.61 -12.76
CA MET A 182 0.58 10.17 -11.94
C MET A 182 1.65 10.82 -12.81
N VAL A 183 2.11 12.01 -12.40
CA VAL A 183 3.16 12.76 -13.10
C VAL A 183 4.50 12.53 -12.41
N VAL A 184 5.53 12.20 -13.20
CA VAL A 184 6.91 11.99 -12.72
C VAL A 184 7.84 13.03 -13.35
N TYR A 185 8.61 13.74 -12.53
CA TYR A 185 9.56 14.75 -12.96
C TYR A 185 11.00 14.21 -12.93
N ASP A 186 11.37 13.46 -13.96
CA ASP A 186 12.65 12.76 -14.08
C ASP A 186 13.87 13.68 -13.90
N LYS A 187 13.79 14.92 -14.41
CA LYS A 187 14.88 15.90 -14.28
C LYS A 187 15.06 16.43 -12.86
N VAL A 188 13.97 16.58 -12.11
CA VAL A 188 14.03 16.97 -10.70
C VAL A 188 14.65 15.85 -9.89
N ILE A 189 14.20 14.61 -10.11
CA ILE A 189 14.75 13.42 -9.48
C ILE A 189 16.25 13.30 -9.77
N ALA A 190 16.64 13.45 -11.04
CA ALA A 190 18.05 13.42 -11.43
C ALA A 190 18.88 14.51 -10.72
N SER A 191 18.34 15.73 -10.59
CA SER A 191 19.02 16.82 -9.86
C SER A 191 19.22 16.49 -8.39
N HIS A 192 18.20 15.94 -7.72
CA HIS A 192 18.29 15.53 -6.31
C HIS A 192 19.29 14.40 -6.11
N VAL A 193 19.24 13.38 -6.97
CA VAL A 193 20.20 12.26 -6.93
C VAL A 193 21.62 12.79 -7.11
N LEU A 194 21.87 13.65 -8.09
CA LEU A 194 23.20 14.21 -8.37
C LEU A 194 23.74 15.10 -7.25
N SER A 195 22.87 15.69 -6.43
CA SER A 195 23.31 16.47 -5.25
C SER A 195 23.87 15.60 -4.13
N GLU A 196 23.34 14.39 -3.94
CA GLU A 196 23.69 13.48 -2.86
C GLU A 196 24.66 12.37 -3.29
N LEU A 197 24.62 11.97 -4.57
CA LEU A 197 25.42 10.89 -5.12
C LEU A 197 26.94 11.03 -4.88
N PRO A 198 27.55 12.23 -4.90
CA PRO A 198 28.95 12.41 -4.55
C PRO A 198 29.33 11.84 -3.18
N PHE A 199 28.49 12.01 -2.17
CA PHE A 199 28.73 11.46 -0.84
C PHE A 199 28.53 9.94 -0.80
N MET A 200 27.55 9.43 -1.50
CA MET A 200 27.26 7.98 -1.59
C MET A 200 28.35 7.22 -2.33
N ALA A 201 28.95 7.82 -3.37
CA ALA A 201 29.95 7.18 -4.22
C ALA A 201 31.37 7.15 -3.61
N THR A 202 31.58 7.78 -2.46
CA THR A 202 32.92 7.88 -1.84
C THR A 202 33.57 6.53 -1.59
N GLU A 203 32.83 5.53 -1.15
CA GLU A 203 33.32 4.17 -0.95
C GLU A 203 33.76 3.54 -2.27
N ASN A 204 32.95 3.69 -3.31
CA ASN A 204 33.24 3.12 -4.63
C ASN A 204 34.51 3.74 -5.22
N ILE A 205 34.70 5.07 -5.08
CA ILE A 205 35.91 5.78 -5.50
C ILE A 205 37.13 5.27 -4.72
N MET A 206 37.00 5.16 -3.39
CA MET A 206 38.06 4.63 -2.54
C MET A 206 38.46 3.21 -2.95
N MET A 207 37.49 2.33 -3.13
CA MET A 207 37.76 0.92 -3.49
C MET A 207 38.43 0.79 -4.87
N GLU A 208 38.04 1.64 -5.82
CA GLU A 208 38.71 1.63 -7.12
C GLU A 208 40.18 2.08 -7.03
N ALA A 209 40.48 3.10 -6.23
CA ALA A 209 41.83 3.54 -5.96
C ALA A 209 42.65 2.46 -5.21
N VAL A 210 42.04 1.76 -4.24
CA VAL A 210 42.68 0.63 -3.52
C VAL A 210 43.03 -0.51 -4.44
N LYS A 211 42.17 -0.88 -5.39
CA LYS A 211 42.49 -1.89 -6.43
C LYS A 211 43.74 -1.54 -7.24
N ARG A 212 44.07 -0.26 -7.32
CA ARG A 212 45.29 0.26 -7.98
C ARG A 212 46.51 0.37 -7.06
N GLY A 213 46.42 -0.21 -5.86
CA GLY A 213 47.53 -0.27 -4.91
C GLY A 213 47.65 0.94 -3.99
N LYS A 214 46.63 1.78 -3.87
CA LYS A 214 46.60 2.88 -2.91
C LYS A 214 46.25 2.40 -1.50
N ASP A 215 46.77 3.11 -0.49
CA ASP A 215 46.46 2.78 0.93
C ASP A 215 45.04 3.17 1.33
N ARG A 216 44.30 2.19 1.82
CA ARG A 216 42.88 2.39 2.19
C ARG A 216 42.69 3.38 3.33
N GLN A 217 43.58 3.37 4.33
CA GLN A 217 43.47 4.22 5.52
C GLN A 217 43.76 5.69 5.17
N GLU A 218 44.77 5.92 4.35
CA GLU A 218 45.11 7.23 3.84
C GLU A 218 43.95 7.81 3.02
N LEU A 219 43.38 7.02 2.09
CA LEU A 219 42.26 7.46 1.26
C LEU A 219 41.00 7.72 2.05
N HIS A 220 40.70 6.90 3.07
CA HIS A 220 39.58 7.11 3.95
C HIS A 220 39.67 8.47 4.69
N GLU A 221 40.86 8.80 5.22
CA GLU A 221 41.05 10.09 5.88
C GLU A 221 40.92 11.26 4.89
N LYS A 222 41.45 11.13 3.67
CA LYS A 222 41.28 12.13 2.60
C LYS A 222 39.81 12.34 2.26
N ILE A 223 39.03 11.26 2.05
CA ILE A 223 37.59 11.32 1.81
C ILE A 223 36.88 12.02 2.97
N ARG A 224 37.22 11.68 4.20
CA ARG A 224 36.64 12.31 5.38
C ARG A 224 36.83 13.84 5.36
N VAL A 225 38.05 14.29 5.12
CA VAL A 225 38.40 15.73 5.08
C VAL A 225 37.63 16.43 3.95
N HIS A 226 37.66 15.87 2.73
CA HIS A 226 36.97 16.44 1.57
C HIS A 226 35.45 16.46 1.76
N SER A 227 34.88 15.38 2.31
CA SER A 227 33.43 15.27 2.58
C SER A 227 32.95 16.28 3.61
N MET A 228 33.72 16.48 4.69
CA MET A 228 33.41 17.51 5.72
C MET A 228 33.44 18.90 5.13
N ALA A 229 34.43 19.22 4.32
CA ALA A 229 34.53 20.53 3.67
C ALA A 229 33.40 20.76 2.65
N ALA A 230 33.07 19.76 1.84
CA ALA A 230 31.93 19.83 0.91
C ALA A 230 30.60 19.95 1.65
N ALA A 231 30.42 19.20 2.74
CA ALA A 231 29.21 19.30 3.58
C ALA A 231 29.05 20.69 4.22
N GLN A 232 30.14 21.29 4.69
CA GLN A 232 30.12 22.67 5.20
C GLN A 232 29.72 23.65 4.09
N ARG A 233 30.26 23.49 2.89
CA ARG A 233 29.89 24.32 1.74
C ARG A 233 28.39 24.22 1.40
N VAL A 234 27.85 23.01 1.38
CA VAL A 234 26.42 22.77 1.09
C VAL A 234 25.52 23.29 2.23
N LYS A 235 25.80 22.87 3.47
CA LYS A 235 24.90 23.12 4.61
C LYS A 235 25.11 24.48 5.27
N GLY A 236 26.36 24.94 5.31
CA GLY A 236 26.73 26.23 5.98
C GLY A 236 26.65 27.43 5.05
N GLU A 237 26.94 27.24 3.75
CA GLU A 237 27.05 28.35 2.78
C GLU A 237 25.91 28.31 1.74
N GLY A 238 25.14 27.22 1.65
CA GLY A 238 24.06 27.07 0.67
C GLY A 238 24.55 26.92 -0.79
N LEU A 239 25.80 26.48 -0.98
CA LEU A 239 26.42 26.34 -2.29
C LEU A 239 26.34 24.88 -2.80
N ASN A 240 26.61 24.70 -4.09
CA ASN A 240 26.62 23.36 -4.68
C ASN A 240 27.71 22.46 -4.08
N ASN A 241 27.44 21.14 -4.07
CA ASN A 241 28.39 20.13 -3.64
C ASN A 241 29.59 20.06 -4.59
N ASP A 242 30.79 20.27 -4.06
CA ASP A 242 32.04 20.27 -4.79
C ASP A 242 32.95 19.06 -4.44
N LEU A 243 32.40 18.05 -3.75
CA LEU A 243 33.19 16.90 -3.29
C LEU A 243 33.94 16.20 -4.42
N ILE A 244 33.29 16.01 -5.56
CA ILE A 244 33.89 15.34 -6.69
C ILE A 244 35.07 16.15 -7.28
N ASP A 245 34.92 17.47 -7.38
CA ASP A 245 35.99 18.34 -7.85
C ASP A 245 37.20 18.32 -6.88
N ARG A 246 36.95 18.23 -5.58
CA ARG A 246 38.01 18.09 -4.56
C ARG A 246 38.76 16.78 -4.71
N ILE A 247 38.02 15.65 -4.93
CA ILE A 247 38.64 14.33 -5.13
C ILE A 247 39.42 14.29 -6.45
N ILE A 248 38.87 14.85 -7.54
CA ILE A 248 39.58 14.92 -8.85
C ILE A 248 40.89 15.69 -8.71
N ASN A 249 40.92 16.76 -7.93
CA ASN A 249 42.11 17.58 -7.74
C ASN A 249 43.12 17.01 -6.72
N ASP A 250 42.74 15.95 -5.98
CA ASP A 250 43.66 15.26 -5.06
C ASP A 250 44.33 14.06 -5.72
N GLY A 251 45.58 14.24 -6.16
CA GLY A 251 46.34 13.19 -6.83
C GLY A 251 46.61 11.91 -6.03
N SER A 252 46.26 11.87 -4.73
CA SER A 252 46.45 10.68 -3.90
C SER A 252 45.55 9.52 -4.31
N PHE A 253 44.42 9.79 -4.93
CA PHE A 253 43.50 8.76 -5.42
C PHE A 253 44.05 8.01 -6.66
N GLY A 254 44.87 8.66 -7.47
CA GLY A 254 45.46 8.04 -8.67
C GLY A 254 44.43 7.64 -9.73
N LEU A 255 43.30 8.32 -9.77
CA LEU A 255 42.20 8.16 -10.71
C LEU A 255 42.08 9.38 -11.61
N THR A 256 41.73 9.19 -12.88
CA THR A 256 41.45 10.29 -13.79
C THR A 256 40.03 10.85 -13.54
N LYS A 257 39.78 12.05 -14.04
CA LYS A 257 38.45 12.67 -13.99
C LYS A 257 37.37 11.78 -14.62
N GLU A 258 37.66 11.21 -15.76
CA GLU A 258 36.75 10.32 -16.51
C GLU A 258 36.41 9.08 -15.71
N GLU A 259 37.41 8.50 -15.03
CA GLU A 259 37.20 7.32 -14.19
C GLU A 259 36.34 7.63 -12.97
N ILE A 260 36.59 8.75 -12.30
CA ILE A 260 35.77 9.20 -11.16
C ILE A 260 34.31 9.48 -11.60
N LEU A 261 34.11 10.21 -12.70
CA LEU A 261 32.79 10.47 -13.25
C LEU A 261 32.07 9.18 -13.69
N GLY A 262 32.82 8.21 -14.20
CA GLY A 262 32.27 6.89 -14.53
C GLY A 262 31.84 6.07 -13.30
N ILE A 263 32.43 6.31 -12.11
CA ILE A 263 32.01 5.66 -10.86
C ILE A 263 30.71 6.22 -10.34
N ILE A 264 30.50 7.53 -10.46
CA ILE A 264 29.31 8.23 -9.95
C ILE A 264 28.11 8.20 -10.88
N ASP A 265 28.04 7.26 -11.81
CA ASP A 265 26.86 7.03 -12.65
C ASP A 265 25.68 6.52 -11.79
N PRO A 266 24.55 7.24 -11.72
CA PRO A 266 23.39 6.84 -10.92
C PRO A 266 22.88 5.42 -11.21
N VAL A 267 22.97 4.96 -12.46
CA VAL A 267 22.52 3.63 -12.88
C VAL A 267 23.25 2.51 -12.13
N LYS A 268 24.48 2.74 -11.69
CA LYS A 268 25.28 1.76 -10.93
C LYS A 268 24.81 1.56 -9.49
N PHE A 269 23.94 2.46 -8.99
CA PHE A 269 23.46 2.44 -7.60
C PHE A 269 22.05 1.87 -7.44
N VAL A 270 21.33 1.60 -8.53
CA VAL A 270 19.96 1.05 -8.46
C VAL A 270 19.93 -0.48 -8.28
N GLY A 271 21.09 -1.14 -8.38
CA GLY A 271 21.20 -2.60 -8.19
C GLY A 271 20.27 -3.38 -9.13
N ARG A 272 19.55 -4.37 -8.56
CA ARG A 272 18.58 -5.19 -9.27
C ARG A 272 17.16 -4.61 -9.29
N ALA A 273 16.92 -3.41 -8.75
CA ALA A 273 15.57 -2.87 -8.62
C ALA A 273 14.74 -2.91 -9.93
N PRO A 274 15.26 -2.53 -11.12
CA PRO A 274 14.49 -2.64 -12.35
C PRO A 274 14.14 -4.10 -12.72
N GLY A 275 15.09 -5.02 -12.57
CA GLY A 275 14.86 -6.45 -12.83
C GLY A 275 13.86 -7.07 -11.86
N GLN A 276 13.94 -6.71 -10.57
CA GLN A 276 12.99 -7.18 -9.55
C GLN A 276 11.56 -6.73 -9.84
N VAL A 277 11.38 -5.51 -10.35
CA VAL A 277 10.04 -5.01 -10.74
C VAL A 277 9.49 -5.82 -11.91
N THR A 278 10.31 -6.08 -12.92
CA THR A 278 9.90 -6.89 -14.08
C THR A 278 9.52 -8.30 -13.66
N GLU A 279 10.37 -8.97 -12.88
CA GLU A 279 10.12 -10.31 -12.34
C GLU A 279 8.82 -10.35 -11.53
N PHE A 280 8.60 -9.35 -10.66
CA PHE A 280 7.39 -9.27 -9.86
C PHE A 280 6.11 -9.09 -10.69
N ILE A 281 6.17 -8.26 -11.74
CA ILE A 281 5.04 -8.08 -12.66
C ILE A 281 4.73 -9.38 -13.38
N GLU A 282 5.74 -10.08 -13.88
CA GLU A 282 5.58 -11.33 -14.62
C GLU A 282 5.05 -12.47 -13.75
N GLU A 283 5.62 -12.66 -12.56
CA GLU A 283 5.31 -13.78 -11.68
C GLU A 283 4.00 -13.61 -10.89
N TYR A 284 3.70 -12.38 -10.43
CA TYR A 284 2.57 -12.14 -9.53
C TYR A 284 1.46 -11.30 -10.18
N VAL A 285 1.81 -10.12 -10.73
CA VAL A 285 0.79 -9.17 -11.17
C VAL A 285 0.02 -9.69 -12.38
N ASN A 286 0.71 -10.24 -13.39
CA ASN A 286 0.06 -10.77 -14.59
C ASN A 286 -0.86 -11.94 -14.28
N HIS A 287 -0.53 -12.78 -13.30
CA HIS A 287 -1.40 -13.87 -12.87
C HIS A 287 -2.73 -13.33 -12.30
N ILE A 288 -2.65 -12.32 -11.42
CA ILE A 288 -3.83 -11.67 -10.83
C ILE A 288 -4.69 -11.00 -11.91
N ILE A 289 -4.06 -10.25 -12.81
CA ILE A 289 -4.75 -9.58 -13.91
C ILE A 289 -5.49 -10.59 -14.81
N ASN A 290 -4.83 -11.67 -15.17
CA ASN A 290 -5.42 -12.70 -16.05
C ASN A 290 -6.61 -13.40 -15.41
N ASN A 291 -6.61 -13.57 -14.10
CA ASN A 291 -7.72 -14.21 -13.38
C ASN A 291 -8.89 -13.25 -13.10
N ASN A 292 -8.72 -11.94 -13.27
CA ASN A 292 -9.70 -10.92 -12.89
C ASN A 292 -10.01 -9.94 -14.05
N GLN A 293 -10.12 -10.42 -15.29
CA GLN A 293 -10.32 -9.60 -16.49
C GLN A 293 -11.58 -8.71 -16.44
N GLU A 294 -12.64 -9.17 -15.77
CA GLU A 294 -13.87 -8.37 -15.62
C GLU A 294 -13.65 -7.16 -14.71
N ALA A 295 -12.82 -7.28 -13.68
CA ALA A 295 -12.50 -6.19 -12.78
C ALA A 295 -11.74 -5.03 -13.49
N LEU A 296 -10.98 -5.33 -14.54
CA LEU A 296 -10.27 -4.32 -15.33
C LEU A 296 -11.20 -3.39 -16.12
N LYS A 297 -12.47 -3.73 -16.26
CA LYS A 297 -13.48 -2.90 -16.93
C LYS A 297 -14.03 -1.80 -16.02
N ILE A 298 -13.80 -1.90 -14.72
CA ILE A 298 -14.22 -0.90 -13.74
C ILE A 298 -13.37 0.35 -13.92
N LYS A 299 -14.02 1.49 -14.12
CA LYS A 299 -13.36 2.79 -14.25
C LYS A 299 -13.59 3.59 -12.97
N SER A 300 -12.58 4.36 -12.56
CA SER A 300 -12.77 5.33 -11.50
C SER A 300 -13.62 6.50 -11.98
N GLU A 301 -14.71 6.80 -11.31
CA GLU A 301 -15.52 7.99 -11.55
C GLU A 301 -15.29 8.99 -10.43
N ILE A 302 -14.56 10.04 -10.72
CA ILE A 302 -14.31 11.13 -9.77
C ILE A 302 -14.88 12.42 -10.36
N SER A 303 -15.87 12.98 -9.69
CA SER A 303 -16.29 14.37 -9.92
C SER A 303 -15.55 15.28 -8.94
N VAL A 304 -14.77 16.21 -9.46
CA VAL A 304 -14.05 17.23 -8.67
C VAL A 304 -14.78 18.57 -8.76
#